data_67dee2368f3cb3e3e8a5e441ba57d71e
#
_entry.id   67dee2368f3cb3e3e8a5e441ba57d71e
#
_cell.length_a   1.000
_cell.length_b   1.000
_cell.length_c   1.000
_cell.angle_alpha   90.00
_cell.angle_beta   90.00
_cell.angle_gamma   90.00
#
_symmetry.space_group_name_H-M   'P 1'
#
loop_
_entity.id
_entity.type
_entity.pdbx_description
1 polymer ?
#
loop_
_entity_poly.entity_id
_entity_poly.type
_entity_poly.pdbx_seq_one_letter_code
_entity_poly.pdbx_strand_id
1 'polypeptide(L)'
;MGPLIAIIGRPNVGKSTLFNSLIGENLSLVADFPGLTRDRKYGSTNIKNSSYIFIDTAGISDTDDDFEKLILLETNKAIQEADGFLFLVDATSPLSALDEEINKILRKSGKYYLLCINKSDKKNSKLNLQDYYELGVEHSLPISAKNKNGLSELKNKIENIFLSDYSTCLLYTSPSPRDLG
;
A
#
# COMPACT_ATOMS: atom_id res chain seq x y z
N MET A 1 14.90 3.74 11.33
CA MET A 1 13.67 3.03 10.94
C MET A 1 13.27 3.51 9.55
N GLY A 2 12.87 2.62 8.67
CA GLY A 2 12.54 2.95 7.30
C GLY A 2 11.12 3.46 7.11
N PRO A 3 10.72 3.75 5.87
CA PRO A 3 9.38 4.21 5.58
C PRO A 3 8.30 3.22 6.00
N LEU A 4 7.16 3.75 6.41
CA LEU A 4 5.98 2.99 6.77
C LEU A 4 5.01 3.03 5.59
N ILE A 5 4.72 1.87 5.00
CA ILE A 5 3.91 1.75 3.80
C ILE A 5 2.65 0.93 4.11
N ALA A 6 1.49 1.51 3.89
CA ALA A 6 0.21 0.84 4.12
C ALA A 6 -0.28 0.16 2.85
N ILE A 7 -0.75 -1.07 2.98
CA ILE A 7 -1.37 -1.83 1.90
C ILE A 7 -2.88 -1.59 1.97
N ILE A 8 -3.43 -0.93 0.97
CA ILE A 8 -4.80 -0.43 0.94
C ILE A 8 -5.54 -1.03 -0.25
N GLY A 9 -6.83 -1.25 -0.09
CA GLY A 9 -7.73 -1.74 -1.12
C GLY A 9 -9.01 -2.30 -0.54
N ARG A 10 -9.99 -2.56 -1.40
CA ARG A 10 -11.24 -3.19 -0.98
C ARG A 10 -11.01 -4.64 -0.53
N PRO A 11 -12.00 -5.27 0.12
CA PRO A 11 -11.86 -6.67 0.55
C PRO A 11 -11.56 -7.62 -0.61
N ASN A 12 -10.81 -8.66 -0.34
CA ASN A 12 -10.52 -9.77 -1.25
C ASN A 12 -9.66 -9.42 -2.48
N VAL A 13 -9.03 -8.26 -2.50
CA VAL A 13 -8.10 -7.91 -3.59
C VAL A 13 -6.71 -8.55 -3.42
N GLY A 14 -6.43 -9.13 -2.24
CA GLY A 14 -5.18 -9.84 -1.97
C GLY A 14 -4.18 -9.09 -1.11
N LYS A 15 -4.65 -8.17 -0.25
CA LYS A 15 -3.79 -7.38 0.64
C LYS A 15 -2.95 -8.25 1.57
N SER A 16 -3.58 -9.20 2.25
CA SER A 16 -2.87 -10.09 3.19
C SER A 16 -1.90 -11.01 2.48
N THR A 17 -2.25 -11.50 1.29
CA THR A 17 -1.36 -12.31 0.48
C THR A 17 -0.12 -11.51 0.07
N LEU A 18 -0.31 -10.27 -0.35
CA LEU A 18 0.80 -9.39 -0.70
C LEU A 18 1.68 -9.08 0.52
N PHE A 19 1.07 -8.76 1.65
CA PHE A 19 1.78 -8.53 2.89
C PHE A 19 2.68 -9.72 3.24
N ASN A 20 2.12 -10.93 3.25
CA ASN A 20 2.87 -12.14 3.57
C ASN A 20 3.99 -12.39 2.55
N SER A 21 3.75 -12.11 1.27
CA SER A 21 4.77 -12.27 0.23
C SER A 21 5.92 -11.29 0.36
N LEU A 22 5.64 -10.06 0.81
CA LEU A 22 6.66 -9.04 1.02
C LEU A 22 7.48 -9.29 2.28
N ILE A 23 6.83 -9.69 3.36
CA ILE A 23 7.49 -9.92 4.65
C ILE A 23 8.24 -11.27 4.65
N GLY A 24 7.66 -12.31 4.00
CA GLY A 24 8.26 -13.63 3.92
C GLY A 24 8.38 -14.29 5.28
N GLU A 25 9.44 -15.11 5.45
CA GLU A 25 9.71 -15.83 6.69
C GLU A 25 10.29 -14.94 7.79
N ASN A 26 10.70 -13.74 7.45
CA ASN A 26 11.29 -12.76 8.38
C ASN A 26 10.24 -11.91 9.06
N LEU A 27 9.13 -12.52 9.44
CA LEU A 27 8.01 -11.83 10.08
C LEU A 27 8.40 -11.41 11.48
N SER A 28 9.04 -10.26 11.60
CA SER A 28 9.14 -9.61 12.89
C SER A 28 7.91 -8.73 13.07
N LEU A 29 6.99 -9.22 13.89
CA LEU A 29 5.86 -8.43 14.34
C LEU A 29 6.40 -7.24 15.14
N VAL A 30 6.23 -6.05 14.59
CA VAL A 30 6.68 -4.81 15.22
C VAL A 30 5.60 -4.36 16.21
N ALA A 31 5.24 -5.24 17.16
CA ALA A 31 4.15 -5.00 18.09
C ALA A 31 4.48 -3.95 19.16
N ASP A 32 5.75 -3.60 19.30
CA ASP A 32 6.24 -2.79 20.42
C ASP A 32 6.64 -1.37 20.03
N PHE A 33 6.33 -0.92 18.80
CA PHE A 33 6.60 0.45 18.44
C PHE A 33 5.57 1.40 19.05
N PRO A 34 6.02 2.48 19.72
CA PRO A 34 5.10 3.48 20.26
C PRO A 34 4.28 4.14 19.14
N GLY A 35 3.00 4.29 19.34
CA GLY A 35 2.10 4.95 18.40
C GLY A 35 1.48 4.06 17.35
N LEU A 36 1.79 2.75 17.30
CA LEU A 36 1.16 1.82 16.38
C LEU A 36 -0.17 1.29 16.93
N THR A 37 -1.14 1.12 16.05
CA THR A 37 -2.47 0.62 16.37
C THR A 37 -2.42 -0.91 16.56
N ARG A 38 -2.92 -1.41 17.69
CA ARG A 38 -2.86 -2.84 18.03
C ARG A 38 -3.69 -3.75 17.11
N ASP A 39 -4.68 -3.19 16.43
CA ASP A 39 -5.62 -3.95 15.59
C ASP A 39 -5.12 -4.23 14.18
N ARG A 40 -3.90 -3.83 13.87
CA ARG A 40 -3.30 -3.99 12.55
C ARG A 40 -2.06 -4.87 12.60
N LYS A 41 -1.81 -5.53 11.48
CA LYS A 41 -0.57 -6.29 11.29
C LYS A 41 0.51 -5.37 10.74
N TYR A 42 1.62 -5.31 11.45
CA TYR A 42 2.82 -4.61 11.00
C TYR A 42 3.93 -5.63 10.79
N GLY A 43 4.68 -5.47 9.73
CA GLY A 43 5.82 -6.32 9.47
C GLY A 43 6.97 -5.51 8.89
N SER A 44 8.18 -5.84 9.27
CA SER A 44 9.37 -5.22 8.69
C SER A 44 10.09 -6.16 7.76
N THR A 45 10.67 -5.62 6.71
CA THR A 45 11.50 -6.37 5.78
C THR A 45 12.58 -5.46 5.22
N ASN A 46 13.65 -6.06 4.75
CA ASN A 46 14.69 -5.33 4.04
C ASN A 46 14.50 -5.53 2.54
N ILE A 47 14.47 -4.42 1.82
CA ILE A 47 14.53 -4.41 0.36
C ILE A 47 15.88 -3.83 0.00
N LYS A 48 16.74 -4.67 -0.60
CA LYS A 48 18.15 -4.37 -0.80
C LYS A 48 18.80 -4.02 0.54
N ASN A 49 19.29 -2.81 0.72
CA ASN A 49 20.00 -2.38 1.93
C ASN A 49 19.15 -1.49 2.84
N SER A 50 17.87 -1.38 2.57
CA SER A 50 16.97 -0.47 3.30
C SER A 50 15.84 -1.23 3.99
N SER A 51 15.50 -0.79 5.18
CA SER A 51 14.41 -1.36 5.97
C SER A 51 13.10 -0.65 5.67
N TYR A 52 12.04 -1.42 5.55
CA TYR A 52 10.68 -0.93 5.32
C TYR A 52 9.72 -1.60 6.30
N ILE A 53 8.70 -0.86 6.70
CA ILE A 53 7.62 -1.40 7.52
C ILE A 53 6.34 -1.35 6.70
N PHE A 54 5.65 -2.49 6.63
CA PHE A 54 4.37 -2.60 5.93
C PHE A 54 3.24 -2.78 6.92
N ILE A 55 2.09 -2.16 6.60
CA ILE A 55 0.85 -2.31 7.37
C ILE A 55 -0.14 -3.07 6.50
N ASP A 56 -0.67 -4.18 7.03
CA ASP A 56 -1.81 -4.86 6.43
C ASP A 56 -3.09 -4.28 7.04
N THR A 57 -3.86 -3.55 6.24
CA THR A 57 -5.13 -2.95 6.67
C THR A 57 -6.32 -3.89 6.54
N ALA A 58 -6.10 -5.17 6.20
CA ALA A 58 -7.17 -6.16 6.09
C ALA A 58 -7.79 -6.44 7.46
N GLY A 59 -9.06 -6.82 7.47
CA GLY A 59 -9.80 -7.16 8.69
C GLY A 59 -11.27 -6.74 8.64
N ILE A 60 -11.68 -6.07 7.56
CA ILE A 60 -13.07 -5.69 7.35
C ILE A 60 -13.67 -6.66 6.34
N SER A 61 -14.79 -7.28 6.75
CA SER A 61 -15.52 -8.24 5.92
C SER A 61 -16.52 -7.51 5.03
N ASP A 62 -16.67 -7.99 3.80
CA ASP A 62 -17.69 -7.50 2.86
C ASP A 62 -19.13 -7.90 3.28
N THR A 63 -19.26 -8.69 4.34
CA THR A 63 -20.55 -9.07 4.91
C THR A 63 -21.10 -8.05 5.90
N ASP A 64 -20.30 -7.05 6.32
CA ASP A 64 -20.76 -5.99 7.18
C ASP A 64 -21.65 -5.02 6.40
N ASP A 65 -22.78 -4.61 6.98
CA ASP A 65 -23.74 -3.71 6.33
C ASP A 65 -23.11 -2.35 5.94
N ASP A 66 -22.14 -1.89 6.73
CA ASP A 66 -21.45 -0.63 6.52
C ASP A 66 -19.98 -0.81 6.11
N PHE A 67 -19.65 -1.92 5.43
CA PHE A 67 -18.25 -2.24 5.14
C PHE A 67 -17.54 -1.16 4.31
N GLU A 68 -18.24 -0.51 3.39
CA GLU A 68 -17.64 0.57 2.58
C GLU A 68 -17.22 1.75 3.45
N LYS A 69 -18.07 2.16 4.39
CA LYS A 69 -17.74 3.23 5.33
C LYS A 69 -16.57 2.86 6.22
N LEU A 70 -16.53 1.62 6.68
CA LEU A 70 -15.43 1.12 7.50
C LEU A 70 -14.11 1.10 6.73
N ILE A 71 -14.13 0.67 5.47
CA ILE A 71 -12.94 0.68 4.61
C ILE A 71 -12.42 2.11 4.40
N LEU A 72 -13.31 3.05 4.11
CA LEU A 72 -12.92 4.45 3.92
C LEU A 72 -12.37 5.05 5.21
N LEU A 73 -12.96 4.71 6.34
CA LEU A 73 -12.48 5.15 7.65
C LEU A 73 -11.07 4.59 7.94
N GLU A 74 -10.86 3.31 7.70
CA GLU A 74 -9.56 2.67 7.89
C GLU A 74 -8.50 3.22 6.90
N THR A 75 -8.93 3.51 5.68
CA THR A 75 -8.07 4.15 4.68
C THR A 75 -7.60 5.52 5.18
N ASN A 76 -8.51 6.33 5.70
CA ASN A 76 -8.17 7.66 6.24
C ASN A 76 -7.22 7.57 7.45
N LYS A 77 -7.42 6.58 8.31
CA LYS A 77 -6.51 6.35 9.44
C LYS A 77 -5.11 5.95 8.96
N ALA A 78 -5.04 5.04 7.99
CA ALA A 78 -3.78 4.59 7.43
C ALA A 78 -3.02 5.74 6.73
N ILE A 79 -3.74 6.64 6.08
CA ILE A 79 -3.15 7.82 5.44
C ILE A 79 -2.44 8.71 6.44
N GLN A 80 -3.01 8.89 7.62
CA GLN A 80 -2.39 9.71 8.66
C GLN A 80 -1.13 9.06 9.24
N GLU A 81 -1.09 7.74 9.27
CA GLU A 81 -0.02 6.98 9.91
C GLU A 81 1.14 6.70 8.95
N ALA A 82 0.86 6.35 7.70
CA ALA A 82 1.84 5.86 6.75
C ALA A 82 2.53 6.97 5.96
N ASP A 83 3.75 6.67 5.50
CA ASP A 83 4.51 7.56 4.62
C ASP A 83 4.12 7.42 3.16
N GLY A 84 3.60 6.26 2.79
CA GLY A 84 3.15 5.96 1.43
C GLY A 84 2.26 4.73 1.40
N PHE A 85 1.79 4.37 0.22
CA PHE A 85 0.78 3.33 0.09
C PHE A 85 1.03 2.41 -1.10
N LEU A 86 0.64 1.15 -0.93
CA LEU A 86 0.40 0.23 -2.04
C LEU A 86 -1.12 0.07 -2.17
N PHE A 87 -1.66 0.59 -3.25
CA PHE A 87 -3.10 0.52 -3.52
C PHE A 87 -3.37 -0.68 -4.43
N LEU A 88 -4.07 -1.70 -3.89
CA LEU A 88 -4.36 -2.92 -4.61
C LEU A 88 -5.75 -2.87 -5.25
N VAL A 89 -5.79 -3.27 -6.51
CA VAL A 89 -7.03 -3.55 -7.24
C VAL A 89 -6.95 -4.96 -7.82
N ASP A 90 -8.11 -5.52 -8.14
CA ASP A 90 -8.24 -6.88 -8.65
C ASP A 90 -8.33 -6.84 -10.18
N ALA A 91 -7.35 -7.46 -10.86
CA ALA A 91 -7.33 -7.51 -12.32
C ALA A 91 -8.45 -8.35 -12.92
N THR A 92 -9.10 -9.20 -12.12
CA THR A 92 -10.17 -10.10 -12.59
C THR A 92 -11.55 -9.46 -12.56
N SER A 93 -11.68 -8.25 -12.03
CA SER A 93 -12.96 -7.55 -11.95
C SER A 93 -12.79 -6.09 -12.38
N PRO A 94 -13.85 -5.45 -12.89
CA PRO A 94 -13.79 -4.03 -13.21
C PRO A 94 -13.54 -3.18 -11.96
N LEU A 95 -13.04 -1.98 -12.17
CA LEU A 95 -12.90 -1.01 -11.09
C LEU A 95 -14.27 -0.69 -10.51
N SER A 96 -14.36 -0.75 -9.19
CA SER A 96 -15.60 -0.44 -8.47
C SER A 96 -15.64 1.03 -8.05
N ALA A 97 -16.82 1.49 -7.66
CA ALA A 97 -16.98 2.83 -7.10
C ALA A 97 -16.12 3.01 -5.85
N LEU A 98 -15.96 1.95 -5.06
CA LEU A 98 -15.11 1.96 -3.87
C LEU A 98 -13.63 2.13 -4.22
N ASP A 99 -13.15 1.46 -5.28
CA ASP A 99 -11.78 1.66 -5.77
C ASP A 99 -11.54 3.12 -6.15
N GLU A 100 -12.51 3.75 -6.83
CA GLU A 100 -12.42 5.14 -7.22
C GLU A 100 -12.40 6.09 -6.01
N GLU A 101 -13.23 5.81 -5.01
CA GLU A 101 -13.26 6.60 -3.77
C GLU A 101 -11.94 6.51 -3.00
N ILE A 102 -11.40 5.31 -2.88
CA ILE A 102 -10.10 5.10 -2.25
C ILE A 102 -9.02 5.89 -3.00
N ASN A 103 -9.02 5.81 -4.32
CA ASN A 103 -8.07 6.55 -5.15
C ASN A 103 -8.15 8.06 -4.93
N LYS A 104 -9.35 8.61 -4.83
CA LYS A 104 -9.55 10.03 -4.54
C LYS A 104 -8.94 10.43 -3.20
N ILE A 105 -9.15 9.61 -2.18
CA ILE A 105 -8.60 9.84 -0.85
C ILE A 105 -7.06 9.82 -0.88
N LEU A 106 -6.47 8.84 -1.58
CA LEU A 106 -5.03 8.73 -1.72
C LEU A 106 -4.42 9.93 -2.45
N ARG A 107 -5.07 10.38 -3.52
CA ARG A 107 -4.62 11.55 -4.29
C ARG A 107 -4.66 12.82 -3.44
N LYS A 108 -5.70 13.01 -2.65
CA LYS A 108 -5.84 14.17 -1.77
C LYS A 108 -4.80 14.20 -0.66
N SER A 109 -4.27 13.05 -0.27
CA SER A 109 -3.26 12.97 0.79
C SER A 109 -1.94 13.66 0.42
N GLY A 110 -1.65 13.78 -0.87
CA GLY A 110 -0.37 14.30 -1.36
C GLY A 110 0.81 13.37 -1.15
N LYS A 111 0.57 12.17 -0.60
CA LYS A 111 1.62 11.18 -0.37
C LYS A 111 1.75 10.27 -1.58
N TYR A 112 2.93 9.67 -1.75
CA TYR A 112 3.18 8.75 -2.86
C TYR A 112 2.46 7.43 -2.66
N TYR A 113 1.94 6.89 -3.74
CA TYR A 113 1.36 5.56 -3.75
C TYR A 113 1.58 4.88 -5.10
N LEU A 114 1.63 3.55 -5.05
CA LEU A 114 1.82 2.69 -6.21
C LEU A 114 0.56 1.85 -6.39
N LEU A 115 -0.03 1.91 -7.58
CA LEU A 115 -1.17 1.07 -7.95
C LEU A 115 -0.68 -0.33 -8.28
N CYS A 116 -1.09 -1.33 -7.51
CA CYS A 116 -0.77 -2.73 -7.76
C CYS A 116 -2.00 -3.44 -8.31
N ILE A 117 -1.90 -3.86 -9.57
CA ILE A 117 -2.99 -4.58 -10.24
C ILE A 117 -2.75 -6.07 -9.98
N ASN A 118 -3.39 -6.59 -8.93
CA ASN A 118 -3.17 -7.94 -8.44
C ASN A 118 -3.99 -8.97 -9.20
N LYS A 119 -3.62 -10.25 -9.05
CA LYS A 119 -4.23 -11.39 -9.73
C LYS A 119 -4.09 -11.32 -11.25
N SER A 120 -3.03 -10.71 -11.74
CA SER A 120 -2.76 -10.53 -13.17
C SER A 120 -2.44 -11.84 -13.89
N ASP A 121 -2.12 -12.91 -13.14
CA ASP A 121 -1.87 -14.25 -13.66
C ASP A 121 -3.13 -15.02 -14.03
N LYS A 122 -4.30 -14.59 -13.55
CA LYS A 122 -5.55 -15.30 -13.82
C LYS A 122 -6.03 -15.10 -15.24
N LYS A 123 -6.56 -16.17 -15.84
CA LYS A 123 -7.07 -16.17 -17.23
C LYS A 123 -8.17 -15.14 -17.46
N ASN A 124 -8.90 -14.78 -16.41
CA ASN A 124 -9.97 -13.79 -16.45
C ASN A 124 -9.46 -12.36 -16.24
N SER A 125 -8.14 -12.17 -16.11
CA SER A 125 -7.60 -10.83 -15.91
C SER A 125 -7.77 -10.04 -17.19
N LYS A 126 -8.62 -9.03 -17.11
CA LYS A 126 -8.79 -8.05 -18.19
C LYS A 126 -7.82 -6.91 -17.94
N LEU A 127 -6.56 -7.12 -18.28
CA LEU A 127 -5.57 -6.06 -18.19
C LEU A 127 -5.82 -5.02 -19.29
N ASN A 128 -6.92 -4.30 -19.17
CA ASN A 128 -7.09 -3.10 -19.96
C ASN A 128 -6.43 -1.96 -19.19
N LEU A 129 -5.17 -1.72 -19.47
CA LEU A 129 -4.39 -0.68 -18.82
C LEU A 129 -5.04 0.71 -18.95
N GLN A 130 -5.86 0.90 -19.98
CA GLN A 130 -6.53 2.16 -20.20
C GLN A 130 -7.52 2.50 -19.08
N ASP A 131 -8.22 1.49 -18.53
CA ASP A 131 -9.15 1.70 -17.41
C ASP A 131 -8.41 2.20 -16.16
N TYR A 132 -7.18 1.76 -15.98
CA TYR A 132 -6.34 2.18 -14.85
C TYR A 132 -5.72 3.56 -15.07
N TYR A 133 -5.48 3.96 -16.32
CA TYR A 133 -5.01 5.31 -16.62
C TYR A 133 -6.05 6.37 -16.23
N GLU A 134 -7.33 6.03 -16.27
CA GLU A 134 -8.40 6.95 -15.87
C GLU A 134 -8.34 7.30 -14.38
N LEU A 135 -7.71 6.46 -13.57
CA LEU A 135 -7.48 6.76 -12.16
C LEU A 135 -6.46 7.89 -11.96
N GLY A 136 -5.69 8.23 -12.98
CA GLY A 136 -4.68 9.28 -12.90
C GLY A 136 -3.51 8.94 -11.99
N VAL A 137 -3.19 7.67 -11.84
CA VAL A 137 -2.09 7.21 -10.99
C VAL A 137 -0.77 7.34 -11.75
N GLU A 138 0.21 7.93 -11.11
CA GLU A 138 1.54 8.13 -11.72
C GLU A 138 2.31 6.82 -11.90
N HIS A 139 2.19 5.91 -10.94
CA HIS A 139 2.91 4.63 -10.93
C HIS A 139 1.94 3.47 -10.81
N SER A 140 2.06 2.50 -11.71
CA SER A 140 1.23 1.29 -11.67
C SER A 140 2.06 0.06 -12.09
N LEU A 141 1.65 -1.11 -11.58
CA LEU A 141 2.35 -2.36 -11.83
C LEU A 141 1.40 -3.55 -11.74
N PRO A 142 1.32 -4.42 -12.77
CA PRO A 142 0.61 -5.69 -12.65
C PRO A 142 1.44 -6.69 -11.81
N ILE A 143 0.78 -7.37 -10.88
CA ILE A 143 1.43 -8.36 -10.00
C ILE A 143 0.54 -9.58 -9.80
N SER A 144 1.15 -10.66 -9.31
CA SER A 144 0.45 -11.79 -8.73
C SER A 144 1.08 -12.10 -7.38
N ALA A 145 0.45 -11.63 -6.31
CA ALA A 145 0.96 -11.83 -4.96
C ALA A 145 1.02 -13.32 -4.60
N LYS A 146 0.03 -14.09 -5.03
CA LYS A 146 -0.04 -15.54 -4.77
C LYS A 146 1.12 -16.30 -5.43
N ASN A 147 1.41 -16.00 -6.69
CA ASN A 147 2.47 -16.67 -7.46
C ASN A 147 3.82 -15.95 -7.37
N LYS A 148 3.88 -14.85 -6.64
CA LYS A 148 5.05 -14.00 -6.48
C LYS A 148 5.57 -13.39 -7.79
N ASN A 149 4.72 -13.29 -8.81
CA ASN A 149 5.06 -12.66 -10.07
C ASN A 149 5.04 -11.13 -9.94
N GLY A 150 6.05 -10.48 -10.47
CA GLY A 150 6.15 -9.02 -10.43
C GLY A 150 6.64 -8.46 -9.09
N LEU A 151 6.91 -9.29 -8.09
CA LEU A 151 7.36 -8.83 -6.77
C LEU A 151 8.75 -8.20 -6.80
N SER A 152 9.64 -8.70 -7.65
CA SER A 152 10.97 -8.10 -7.82
C SER A 152 10.87 -6.69 -8.36
N GLU A 153 10.03 -6.48 -9.37
CA GLU A 153 9.76 -5.14 -9.92
C GLU A 153 9.08 -4.25 -8.89
N LEU A 154 8.14 -4.82 -8.12
CA LEU A 154 7.45 -4.10 -7.06
C LEU A 154 8.45 -3.59 -6.01
N LYS A 155 9.36 -4.44 -5.58
CA LYS A 155 10.40 -4.05 -4.62
C LYS A 155 11.31 -2.95 -5.17
N ASN A 156 11.68 -3.03 -6.44
CA ASN A 156 12.47 -1.99 -7.08
C ASN A 156 11.73 -0.65 -7.14
N LYS A 157 10.44 -0.69 -7.49
CA LYS A 157 9.62 0.52 -7.52
C LYS A 157 9.41 1.12 -6.13
N ILE A 158 9.20 0.29 -5.12
CA ILE A 158 9.10 0.74 -3.73
C ILE A 158 10.37 1.49 -3.33
N GLU A 159 11.52 0.91 -3.61
CA GLU A 159 12.78 1.55 -3.30
C GLU A 159 12.93 2.90 -4.01
N ASN A 160 12.67 2.93 -5.31
CA ASN A 160 12.84 4.14 -6.10
C ASN A 160 11.88 5.27 -5.67
N ILE A 161 10.63 4.92 -5.34
CA ILE A 161 9.61 5.91 -5.00
C ILE A 161 9.75 6.38 -3.55
N PHE A 162 9.79 5.43 -2.61
CA PHE A 162 9.66 5.76 -1.20
C PHE A 162 10.98 6.08 -0.52
N LEU A 163 12.05 5.40 -0.90
CA LEU A 163 13.34 5.63 -0.26
C LEU A 163 13.95 6.97 -0.66
N SER A 164 13.89 7.31 -1.94
CA SER A 164 14.43 8.57 -2.44
C SER A 164 13.79 9.76 -1.75
N ASP A 165 12.46 9.74 -1.64
CA ASP A 165 11.72 10.83 -1.01
C ASP A 165 11.95 10.88 0.49
N TYR A 166 11.99 9.73 1.13
CA TYR A 166 12.24 9.64 2.56
C TYR A 166 13.61 10.21 2.91
N SER A 167 14.63 9.85 2.13
CA SER A 167 15.99 10.39 2.30
C SER A 167 16.03 11.90 2.06
N THR A 168 15.35 12.37 1.04
CA THR A 168 15.26 13.79 0.73
C THR A 168 14.56 14.55 1.86
N CYS A 169 13.45 14.02 2.38
CA CYS A 169 12.77 14.62 3.52
C CYS A 169 13.66 14.70 4.75
N LEU A 170 14.43 13.67 5.05
CA LEU A 170 15.36 13.69 6.18
C LEU A 170 16.45 14.74 6.02
N LEU A 171 16.96 14.93 4.81
CA LEU A 171 17.97 15.95 4.52
C LEU A 171 17.41 17.37 4.69
N TYR A 172 16.17 17.60 4.26
CA TYR A 172 15.53 18.89 4.36
C TYR A 172 14.95 19.20 5.73
N THR A 173 14.64 18.17 6.53
CA THR A 173 14.05 18.39 7.85
C THR A 173 15.07 18.69 8.94
N SER A 174 16.36 18.58 8.66
CA SER A 174 17.40 18.85 9.65
C SER A 174 18.34 19.95 9.15
N PRO A 175 18.29 21.17 9.66
CA PRO A 175 17.35 21.79 10.60
C PRO A 175 16.19 22.45 9.85
N SER A 176 15.06 21.86 9.86
CA SER A 176 13.91 22.36 9.13
C SER A 176 13.18 23.45 9.92
N PRO A 177 12.84 24.59 9.30
CA PRO A 177 11.98 25.58 9.94
C PRO A 177 10.62 25.03 10.34
N ARG A 178 10.18 23.95 9.71
CA ARG A 178 8.91 23.29 10.03
C ARG A 178 8.92 22.70 11.43
N ASP A 179 10.07 22.28 11.93
CA ASP A 179 10.21 21.76 13.27
C ASP A 179 10.22 22.86 14.34
N LEU A 180 10.34 24.11 13.92
CA LEU A 180 10.34 25.28 14.76
C LEU A 180 8.98 25.97 14.83
N GLY A 181 8.07 25.54 13.99
CA GLY A 181 6.74 26.14 13.90
C GLY A 181 5.63 25.32 14.47
#